data_d2c4473c6113ecee52dc9dd30d687ee9
#
_entry.id   d2c4473c6113ecee52dc9dd30d687ee9
#
_cell.length_a   1.000
_cell.length_b   1.000
_cell.length_c   1.000
_cell.angle_alpha   90.00
_cell.angle_beta   90.00
_cell.angle_gamma   90.00
#
_symmetry.space_group_name_H-M   'P 1'
#
loop_
_entity.id
_entity.type
_entity.pdbx_description
1 polymer ?
#
loop_
_entity_poly.entity_id
_entity_poly.type
_entity_poly.pdbx_seq_one_letter_code
_entity_poly.pdbx_strand_id
1 'polypeptide(L)'
;MNVEREESDASAAEDPFYGRMNDPSAAAWVTGPCGDTMEFYLVIDNGVIGRVSYHTDGCRFTRLCGLTVAAYVQNKPVVEALSLSAGQLLDVLPQLPPEHRHCAILAVSTLYRAIGQYWVETACS
;
A
#
# COMPACT_ATOMS: atom_id res chain seq x y z
N MET A 1 16.68 -7.21 -26.85
CA MET A 1 15.67 -7.29 -26.57
C MET A 1 15.28 -6.73 -25.32
N ASN A 2 14.90 -6.80 -24.69
CA ASN A 2 14.11 -6.44 -23.70
C ASN A 2 14.66 -6.61 -22.37
N VAL A 3 15.96 -6.41 -22.17
CA VAL A 3 16.58 -6.61 -20.90
C VAL A 3 15.96 -5.73 -19.83
N GLU A 4 15.78 -4.45 -20.17
CA GLU A 4 15.17 -3.55 -19.21
C GLU A 4 13.76 -3.93 -18.88
N ARG A 5 13.01 -4.31 -19.90
CA ARG A 5 11.65 -4.71 -19.66
C ARG A 5 11.59 -5.99 -18.86
N GLU A 6 12.52 -6.88 -19.11
CA GLU A 6 12.57 -8.11 -18.35
C GLU A 6 12.88 -7.86 -16.90
N GLU A 7 13.77 -6.93 -16.62
CA GLU A 7 14.06 -6.58 -15.26
C GLU A 7 12.86 -5.98 -14.57
N SER A 8 12.15 -5.12 -15.27
CA SER A 8 10.96 -4.53 -14.73
C SER A 8 9.91 -5.58 -14.45
N ASP A 9 9.73 -6.49 -15.38
CA ASP A 9 8.77 -7.56 -15.22
C ASP A 9 9.17 -8.48 -14.07
N ALA A 10 10.44 -8.79 -13.95
CA ALA A 10 10.90 -9.64 -12.88
C ALA A 10 10.67 -8.97 -11.53
N SER A 11 10.93 -7.67 -11.44
CA SER A 11 10.69 -6.94 -10.22
C SER A 11 9.22 -6.97 -9.84
N ALA A 12 8.34 -6.74 -10.80
CA ALA A 12 6.91 -6.80 -10.55
C ALA A 12 6.49 -8.21 -10.18
N ALA A 13 7.06 -9.23 -10.82
CA ALA A 13 6.71 -10.60 -10.53
C ALA A 13 7.17 -11.00 -9.14
N GLU A 14 8.26 -10.41 -8.65
CA GLU A 14 8.76 -10.72 -7.32
C GLU A 14 7.99 -10.00 -6.24
N ASP A 15 7.13 -9.07 -6.61
CA ASP A 15 6.33 -8.31 -5.66
C ASP A 15 4.90 -8.80 -5.76
N PRO A 16 4.52 -9.75 -4.91
CA PRO A 16 3.18 -10.35 -5.01
C PRO A 16 2.08 -9.36 -4.65
N PHE A 17 2.44 -8.21 -4.08
CA PHE A 17 1.44 -7.22 -3.67
C PHE A 17 1.25 -6.11 -4.69
N TYR A 18 2.07 -6.08 -5.75
CA TYR A 18 1.98 -4.98 -6.69
C TYR A 18 0.90 -5.25 -7.73
N GLY A 19 0.03 -4.29 -7.95
CA GLY A 19 -0.98 -4.35 -8.97
C GLY A 19 -2.33 -3.93 -8.46
N ARG A 20 -3.26 -3.75 -9.39
CA ARG A 20 -4.64 -3.42 -9.06
C ARG A 20 -5.43 -4.71 -8.89
N MET A 21 -6.54 -4.60 -8.19
CA MET A 21 -7.35 -5.75 -7.84
C MET A 21 -8.77 -5.51 -8.30
N ASN A 22 -9.41 -6.56 -8.85
CA ASN A 22 -10.81 -6.51 -9.19
C ASN A 22 -11.63 -6.88 -7.95
N ASP A 23 -12.75 -6.19 -7.78
CA ASP A 23 -13.71 -6.50 -6.71
C ASP A 23 -13.11 -6.51 -5.30
N PRO A 24 -12.36 -5.46 -4.93
CA PRO A 24 -11.87 -5.40 -3.55
C PRO A 24 -13.03 -5.08 -2.59
N SER A 25 -12.85 -5.45 -1.32
CA SER A 25 -13.77 -5.02 -0.27
C SER A 25 -13.65 -3.53 -0.04
N ALA A 26 -12.45 -3.00 -0.25
CA ALA A 26 -12.18 -1.58 -0.06
C ALA A 26 -11.03 -1.17 -0.95
N ALA A 27 -11.05 0.08 -1.37
CA ALA A 27 -9.96 0.63 -2.18
C ALA A 27 -9.92 2.13 -1.96
N ALA A 28 -8.73 2.68 -2.05
CA ALA A 28 -8.56 4.12 -1.95
C ALA A 28 -7.29 4.51 -2.68
N TRP A 29 -7.24 5.77 -3.09
CA TRP A 29 -6.01 6.32 -3.65
C TRP A 29 -5.83 7.72 -3.09
N VAL A 30 -4.57 8.11 -2.96
CA VAL A 30 -4.19 9.43 -2.46
C VAL A 30 -3.05 9.92 -3.32
N THR A 31 -3.12 11.18 -3.71
CA THR A 31 -2.03 11.84 -4.42
C THR A 31 -1.26 12.68 -3.42
N GLY A 32 0.03 12.44 -3.32
CA GLY A 32 0.88 13.17 -2.40
C GLY A 32 1.32 14.50 -2.97
N PRO A 33 2.01 15.30 -2.15
CA PRO A 33 2.44 16.64 -2.57
C PRO A 33 3.43 16.65 -3.73
N CYS A 34 4.13 15.54 -3.96
CA CYS A 34 5.04 15.45 -5.09
C CYS A 34 4.36 15.00 -6.37
N GLY A 35 3.05 14.79 -6.33
CA GLY A 35 2.31 14.35 -7.50
C GLY A 35 2.21 12.84 -7.66
N ASP A 36 2.88 12.07 -6.81
CA ASP A 36 2.79 10.62 -6.85
C ASP A 36 1.44 10.18 -6.29
N THR A 37 0.85 9.18 -6.92
CA THR A 37 -0.40 8.60 -6.45
C THR A 37 -0.14 7.20 -5.94
N MET A 38 -0.72 6.89 -4.79
CA MET A 38 -0.69 5.54 -4.20
C MET A 38 -2.10 5.01 -4.13
N GLU A 39 -2.27 3.76 -4.52
CA GLU A 39 -3.55 3.06 -4.45
C GLU A 39 -3.39 1.83 -3.57
N PHE A 40 -4.38 1.56 -2.73
CA PHE A 40 -4.44 0.30 -1.97
C PHE A 40 -5.77 -0.36 -2.20
N TYR A 41 -5.73 -1.68 -2.31
CA TYR A 41 -6.88 -2.54 -2.53
C TYR A 41 -6.86 -3.63 -1.48
N LEU A 42 -7.98 -3.83 -0.81
CA LEU A 42 -8.07 -4.77 0.32
C LEU A 42 -9.23 -5.71 0.10
N VAL A 43 -9.04 -6.99 0.44
CA VAL A 43 -10.14 -7.92 0.62
C VAL A 43 -10.20 -8.24 2.10
N ILE A 44 -11.30 -7.86 2.74
CA ILE A 44 -11.47 -7.99 4.18
C ILE A 44 -12.58 -8.98 4.45
N ASP A 45 -12.29 -9.96 5.28
CA ASP A 45 -13.22 -11.03 5.61
C ASP A 45 -13.14 -11.28 7.10
N ASN A 46 -14.25 -11.17 7.79
CA ASN A 46 -14.32 -11.33 9.25
C ASN A 46 -13.34 -10.41 9.97
N GLY A 47 -13.21 -9.18 9.47
CA GLY A 47 -12.35 -8.20 10.10
C GLY A 47 -10.86 -8.40 9.88
N VAL A 48 -10.49 -9.32 9.00
CA VAL A 48 -9.08 -9.62 8.71
C VAL A 48 -8.80 -9.28 7.25
N ILE A 49 -7.67 -8.63 7.01
CA ILE A 49 -7.22 -8.30 5.67
C ILE A 49 -6.62 -9.57 5.08
N GLY A 50 -7.41 -10.30 4.27
CA GLY A 50 -6.94 -11.56 3.70
C GLY A 50 -6.09 -11.36 2.46
N ARG A 51 -6.36 -10.29 1.70
CA ARG A 51 -5.56 -9.96 0.52
C ARG A 51 -5.37 -8.46 0.47
N VAL A 52 -4.21 -8.06 0.00
CA VAL A 52 -3.89 -6.66 -0.16
C VAL A 52 -3.04 -6.51 -1.42
N SER A 53 -3.27 -5.45 -2.17
CA SER A 53 -2.37 -5.07 -3.25
C SER A 53 -2.28 -3.56 -3.28
N TYR A 54 -1.25 -3.07 -3.95
CA TYR A 54 -1.05 -1.64 -4.09
C TYR A 54 -0.56 -1.33 -5.49
N HIS A 55 -0.78 -0.12 -5.92
CA HIS A 55 -0.30 0.37 -7.20
C HIS A 55 0.12 1.81 -7.03
N THR A 56 1.19 2.23 -7.69
CA THR A 56 1.65 3.60 -7.63
C THR A 56 2.34 3.97 -8.93
N ASP A 57 2.24 5.24 -9.30
CA ASP A 57 3.00 5.79 -10.41
C ASP A 57 4.27 6.49 -9.92
N GLY A 58 4.58 6.37 -8.63
CA GLY A 58 5.74 7.01 -8.06
C GLY A 58 7.02 6.24 -8.28
N CYS A 59 8.09 6.76 -7.68
CA CYS A 59 9.41 6.18 -7.86
C CYS A 59 9.56 4.92 -7.02
N ARG A 60 10.77 4.33 -7.10
CA ARG A 60 11.03 3.07 -6.39
C ARG A 60 10.88 3.21 -4.89
N PHE A 61 11.10 4.39 -4.32
CA PHE A 61 10.93 4.58 -2.88
C PHE A 61 9.45 4.57 -2.51
N THR A 62 8.60 5.13 -3.36
CA THR A 62 7.16 5.06 -3.16
C THR A 62 6.70 3.61 -3.23
N ARG A 63 7.22 2.85 -4.20
CA ARG A 63 6.89 1.44 -4.31
C ARG A 63 7.37 0.65 -3.10
N LEU A 64 8.55 0.96 -2.61
CA LEU A 64 9.08 0.28 -1.43
C LEU A 64 8.17 0.49 -0.22
N CYS A 65 7.70 1.72 -0.03
CA CYS A 65 6.78 2.00 1.06
C CYS A 65 5.47 1.24 0.90
N GLY A 66 4.92 1.19 -0.32
CA GLY A 66 3.70 0.45 -0.57
C GLY A 66 3.86 -1.03 -0.31
N LEU A 67 4.96 -1.60 -0.79
CA LEU A 67 5.24 -3.01 -0.57
C LEU A 67 5.35 -3.33 0.92
N THR A 68 6.06 -2.49 1.66
CA THR A 68 6.30 -2.73 3.08
C THR A 68 4.98 -2.67 3.85
N VAL A 69 4.12 -1.70 3.54
CA VAL A 69 2.80 -1.61 4.18
C VAL A 69 1.96 -2.83 3.83
N ALA A 70 1.93 -3.22 2.56
CA ALA A 70 1.13 -4.36 2.13
C ALA A 70 1.57 -5.63 2.83
N ALA A 71 2.88 -5.87 2.87
CA ALA A 71 3.40 -7.07 3.52
C ALA A 71 3.08 -7.08 5.00
N TYR A 72 3.09 -5.91 5.64
CA TYR A 72 2.82 -5.84 7.06
C TYR A 72 1.34 -6.17 7.36
N VAL A 73 0.41 -5.64 6.57
CA VAL A 73 -1.00 -5.76 6.92
C VAL A 73 -1.66 -7.02 6.42
N GLN A 74 -1.02 -7.76 5.53
CA GLN A 74 -1.62 -8.99 5.01
C GLN A 74 -1.85 -9.98 6.15
N ASN A 75 -3.06 -10.53 6.21
CA ASN A 75 -3.47 -11.49 7.22
C ASN A 75 -3.57 -10.91 8.63
N LYS A 76 -3.66 -9.58 8.74
CA LYS A 76 -3.81 -8.93 10.02
C LYS A 76 -5.23 -8.42 10.20
N PRO A 77 -5.72 -8.39 11.44
CA PRO A 77 -7.00 -7.73 11.69
C PRO A 77 -6.94 -6.26 11.29
N VAL A 78 -8.07 -5.74 10.82
CA VAL A 78 -8.16 -4.36 10.39
C VAL A 78 -7.72 -3.41 11.50
N VAL A 79 -8.14 -3.69 12.75
CA VAL A 79 -7.79 -2.82 13.86
C VAL A 79 -6.29 -2.80 14.11
N GLU A 80 -5.63 -3.92 13.86
CA GLU A 80 -4.18 -3.98 14.03
C GLU A 80 -3.47 -3.22 12.91
N ALA A 81 -4.02 -3.29 11.71
CA ALA A 81 -3.44 -2.54 10.58
C ALA A 81 -3.49 -1.03 10.85
N LEU A 82 -4.51 -0.56 11.56
CA LEU A 82 -4.62 0.86 11.87
C LEU A 82 -3.59 1.33 12.87
N SER A 83 -2.90 0.41 13.55
CA SER A 83 -1.86 0.81 14.48
C SER A 83 -0.53 1.08 13.77
N LEU A 84 -0.42 0.75 12.50
CA LEU A 84 0.80 1.04 11.76
C LEU A 84 0.90 2.53 11.51
N SER A 85 2.02 3.12 11.87
CA SER A 85 2.25 4.55 11.67
C SER A 85 3.37 4.78 10.68
N ALA A 86 3.41 5.98 10.13
CA ALA A 86 4.50 6.36 9.24
C ALA A 86 5.84 6.29 9.97
N GLY A 87 5.86 6.64 11.27
CA GLY A 87 7.08 6.55 12.05
C GLY A 87 7.61 5.14 12.16
N GLN A 88 6.71 4.18 12.40
CA GLN A 88 7.11 2.77 12.45
C GLN A 88 7.63 2.31 11.09
N LEU A 89 7.00 2.77 10.01
CA LEU A 89 7.43 2.40 8.68
C LEU A 89 8.85 2.93 8.41
N LEU A 90 9.11 4.16 8.82
CA LEU A 90 10.44 4.75 8.66
C LEU A 90 11.50 3.99 9.45
N ASP A 91 11.14 3.47 10.62
CA ASP A 91 12.06 2.69 11.43
C ASP A 91 12.53 1.42 10.74
N VAL A 92 11.68 0.81 9.93
CA VAL A 92 12.05 -0.43 9.24
C VAL A 92 12.58 -0.17 7.83
N LEU A 93 12.65 1.09 7.43
CA LEU A 93 13.16 1.47 6.11
C LEU A 93 14.29 2.48 6.26
N PRO A 94 15.42 2.10 6.91
CA PRO A 94 16.50 3.05 7.11
C PRO A 94 17.15 3.49 5.81
N GLN A 95 17.00 2.72 4.73
CA GLN A 95 17.56 3.08 3.44
C GLN A 95 16.77 4.17 2.73
N LEU A 96 15.61 4.58 3.28
CA LEU A 96 14.80 5.61 2.65
C LEU A 96 15.46 6.97 2.87
N PRO A 97 15.82 7.70 1.80
CA PRO A 97 16.44 9.00 1.97
C PRO A 97 15.49 9.99 2.64
N PRO A 98 16.04 10.97 3.38
CA PRO A 98 15.19 11.94 4.07
C PRO A 98 14.20 12.66 3.15
N GLU A 99 14.61 12.95 1.90
CA GLU A 99 13.72 13.64 0.97
C GLU A 99 12.58 12.76 0.48
N HIS A 100 12.61 11.47 0.81
CA HIS A 100 11.54 10.54 0.41
C HIS A 100 10.72 10.06 1.60
N ARG A 101 10.87 10.69 2.75
CA ARG A 101 10.08 10.28 3.92
C ARG A 101 8.60 10.48 3.73
N HIS A 102 8.22 11.43 2.89
CA HIS A 102 6.81 11.65 2.59
C HIS A 102 6.17 10.44 1.92
N CYS A 103 6.97 9.57 1.29
CA CYS A 103 6.43 8.36 0.67
C CYS A 103 5.84 7.43 1.73
N ALA A 104 6.43 7.39 2.93
CA ALA A 104 5.89 6.58 4.02
C ALA A 104 4.56 7.13 4.50
N ILE A 105 4.47 8.46 4.59
CA ILE A 105 3.21 9.10 4.99
C ILE A 105 2.13 8.82 3.94
N LEU A 106 2.49 8.92 2.68
CA LEU A 106 1.55 8.66 1.59
C LEU A 106 1.01 7.22 1.67
N ALA A 107 1.89 6.25 1.86
CA ALA A 107 1.47 4.85 1.90
C ALA A 107 0.55 4.57 3.08
N VAL A 108 0.91 5.05 4.27
CA VAL A 108 0.09 4.81 5.46
C VAL A 108 -1.24 5.55 5.36
N SER A 109 -1.22 6.77 4.83
CA SER A 109 -2.46 7.55 4.67
C SER A 109 -3.42 6.86 3.70
N THR A 110 -2.89 6.28 2.63
CA THR A 110 -3.73 5.58 1.66
C THR A 110 -4.36 4.34 2.28
N LEU A 111 -3.59 3.60 3.06
CA LEU A 111 -4.11 2.44 3.77
C LEU A 111 -5.24 2.85 4.71
N TYR A 112 -5.04 3.90 5.49
CA TYR A 112 -6.05 4.38 6.42
C TYR A 112 -7.32 4.76 5.69
N ARG A 113 -7.18 5.41 4.54
CA ARG A 113 -8.35 5.82 3.76
C ARG A 113 -9.13 4.62 3.23
N ALA A 114 -8.42 3.58 2.80
CA ALA A 114 -9.08 2.37 2.33
C ALA A 114 -9.86 1.69 3.45
N ILE A 115 -9.25 1.60 4.63
CA ILE A 115 -9.92 1.00 5.78
C ILE A 115 -11.13 1.85 6.20
N GLY A 116 -10.96 3.17 6.19
CA GLY A 116 -12.06 4.06 6.53
C GLY A 116 -13.23 3.90 5.59
N GLN A 117 -12.96 3.77 4.30
CA GLN A 117 -14.02 3.55 3.32
C GLN A 117 -14.75 2.24 3.60
N TYR A 118 -14.02 1.19 3.92
CA TYR A 118 -14.63 -0.09 4.23
C TYR A 118 -15.60 0.03 5.41
N TRP A 119 -15.18 0.71 6.47
CA TRP A 119 -16.02 0.85 7.65
C TRP A 119 -17.24 1.70 7.38
N VAL A 120 -17.09 2.76 6.60
CA VAL A 120 -18.23 3.62 6.25
C VAL A 120 -19.26 2.82 5.44
N GLU A 121 -18.80 2.07 4.46
CA GLU A 121 -19.71 1.30 3.62
C GLU A 121 -20.40 0.19 4.40
N THR A 122 -19.67 -0.48 5.30
CA THR A 122 -20.27 -1.54 6.10
C THR A 122 -21.27 -0.97 7.10
N ALA A 123 -20.98 0.18 7.66
CA ALA A 123 -21.88 0.80 8.63
C ALA A 123 -23.17 1.26 7.95
N CYS A 124 -23.12 1.63 6.69
CA CYS A 124 -24.29 2.09 5.96
C CYS A 124 -25.11 0.96 5.37
N SER A 125 -24.60 -0.25 5.41
CA SER A 125 -25.35 -1.40 4.93
C SER A 125 -26.20 -1.96 6.03
#